data_e29b3513c03d86dcb8f3f59163fc7044
#
_entry.id   e29b3513c03d86dcb8f3f59163fc7044
#
_cell.length_a   1.000
_cell.length_b   1.000
_cell.length_c   1.000
_cell.angle_alpha   90.00
_cell.angle_beta   90.00
_cell.angle_gamma   90.00
#
_symmetry.space_group_name_H-M   'P 1'
#
loop_
_entity.id
_entity.type
_entity.pdbx_description
1 polymer ?
#
loop_
_entity_poly.entity_id
_entity_poly.type
_entity_poly.pdbx_seq_one_letter_code
_entity_poly.pdbx_strand_id
1 'polypeptide(L)'
;PGSVTNSMVQNIDYAPTILDIAGVPVPGWMQGLSLKHLVTNKKKTLNRNYLYYHYYEFVRDHTVIPHLAVRGTRYKLIYFYTANEWELYDLKTDPQEQKNLIKNPAYQKTVQQMKAELLKIRDQYDDHEKAGELN
;
A
#
# COMPACT_ATOMS: atom_id res chain seq x y z
N PRO A 1 14.64 19.55 -13.03
CA PRO A 1 15.56 18.41 -13.04
C PRO A 1 16.20 18.21 -11.67
N GLY A 2 16.37 16.95 -11.23
CA GLY A 2 17.04 16.63 -9.97
C GLY A 2 16.21 16.82 -8.68
N SER A 3 14.89 17.01 -8.75
CA SER A 3 14.05 17.04 -7.54
C SER A 3 13.69 15.63 -7.09
N VAL A 4 13.63 15.44 -5.76
CA VAL A 4 13.24 14.19 -5.11
C VAL A 4 12.02 14.47 -4.22
N THR A 5 11.11 13.53 -4.12
CA THR A 5 9.99 13.56 -3.20
C THR A 5 9.96 12.27 -2.37
N ASN A 6 9.53 12.39 -1.11
CA ASN A 6 9.29 11.24 -0.22
C ASN A 6 7.81 10.83 -0.17
N SER A 7 6.99 11.40 -1.07
CA SER A 7 5.58 11.01 -1.17
C SER A 7 5.47 9.55 -1.61
N MET A 8 4.54 8.83 -0.99
CA MET A 8 4.25 7.45 -1.40
C MET A 8 3.49 7.46 -2.73
N VAL A 9 4.07 6.81 -3.73
CA VAL A 9 3.51 6.70 -5.08
C VAL A 9 3.39 5.24 -5.49
N GLN A 10 2.47 4.96 -6.43
CA GLN A 10 2.22 3.63 -6.99
C GLN A 10 2.21 3.69 -8.52
N ASN A 11 2.39 2.53 -9.17
CA ASN A 11 2.31 2.42 -10.63
C ASN A 11 0.94 2.82 -11.19
N ILE A 12 -0.16 2.60 -10.46
CA ILE A 12 -1.51 3.02 -10.84
C ILE A 12 -1.66 4.55 -10.95
N ASP A 13 -0.70 5.32 -10.42
CA ASP A 13 -0.70 6.78 -10.48
C ASP A 13 -0.24 7.33 -11.84
N TYR A 14 0.41 6.51 -12.67
CA TYR A 14 0.96 6.99 -13.95
C TYR A 14 -0.13 7.36 -14.95
N ALA A 15 -1.14 6.51 -15.12
CA ALA A 15 -2.22 6.78 -16.08
C ALA A 15 -2.99 8.08 -15.75
N PRO A 16 -3.50 8.32 -14.53
CA PRO A 16 -4.13 9.58 -14.19
C PRO A 16 -3.18 10.77 -14.29
N THR A 17 -1.88 10.59 -14.04
CA THR A 17 -0.89 11.65 -14.20
C THR A 17 -0.73 12.07 -15.64
N ILE A 18 -0.64 11.12 -16.58
CA ILE A 18 -0.49 11.39 -18.01
C ILE A 18 -1.73 12.13 -18.53
N LEU A 19 -2.94 11.65 -18.19
CA LEU A 19 -4.19 12.32 -18.58
C LEU A 19 -4.25 13.76 -18.05
N ASP A 20 -3.95 13.96 -16.78
CA ASP A 20 -3.97 15.29 -16.15
C ASP A 20 -2.93 16.25 -16.76
N ILE A 21 -1.73 15.77 -17.10
CA ILE A 21 -0.71 16.58 -17.79
C ILE A 21 -1.19 16.95 -19.20
N ALA A 22 -1.85 16.02 -19.90
CA ALA A 22 -2.41 16.23 -21.22
C ALA A 22 -3.66 17.14 -21.22
N GLY A 23 -4.19 17.53 -20.07
CA GLY A 23 -5.42 18.30 -19.94
C GLY A 23 -6.68 17.50 -20.23
N VAL A 24 -6.60 16.17 -20.20
CA VAL A 24 -7.72 15.25 -20.37
C VAL A 24 -8.32 14.93 -19.00
N PRO A 25 -9.64 14.98 -18.82
CA PRO A 25 -10.28 14.61 -17.56
C PRO A 25 -9.92 13.19 -17.13
N VAL A 26 -9.49 13.03 -15.87
CA VAL A 26 -9.21 11.71 -15.29
C VAL A 26 -10.54 11.02 -14.98
N PRO A 27 -10.82 9.83 -15.54
CA PRO A 27 -12.05 9.10 -15.26
C PRO A 27 -12.17 8.72 -13.78
N GLY A 28 -13.39 8.84 -13.21
CA GLY A 28 -13.64 8.61 -11.78
C GLY A 28 -13.41 7.15 -11.30
N TRP A 29 -13.36 6.19 -12.22
CA TRP A 29 -13.03 4.79 -11.90
C TRP A 29 -11.53 4.52 -11.74
N MET A 30 -10.65 5.47 -12.12
CA MET A 30 -9.21 5.34 -11.88
C MET A 30 -8.90 5.53 -10.41
N GLN A 31 -8.32 4.51 -9.78
CA GLN A 31 -7.99 4.50 -8.35
C GLN A 31 -6.68 5.23 -8.02
N GLY A 32 -5.82 5.44 -9.01
CA GLY A 32 -4.56 6.17 -8.87
C GLY A 32 -4.77 7.68 -8.69
N LEU A 33 -3.75 8.35 -8.15
CA LEU A 33 -3.72 9.80 -7.95
C LEU A 33 -2.78 10.46 -8.97
N SER A 34 -3.18 11.61 -9.54
CA SER A 34 -2.28 12.38 -10.40
C SER A 34 -1.07 12.89 -9.62
N LEU A 35 0.11 12.62 -10.14
CA LEU A 35 1.39 13.11 -9.61
C LEU A 35 1.79 14.48 -10.22
N LYS A 36 0.95 15.08 -11.07
CA LYS A 36 1.22 16.35 -11.75
C LYS A 36 1.70 17.43 -10.77
N HIS A 37 1.06 17.53 -9.60
CA HIS A 37 1.44 18.50 -8.58
C HIS A 37 2.82 18.26 -7.98
N LEU A 38 3.28 17.03 -7.91
CA LEU A 38 4.63 16.69 -7.44
C LEU A 38 5.70 17.09 -8.46
N VAL A 39 5.41 16.90 -9.76
CA VAL A 39 6.38 17.18 -10.83
C VAL A 39 6.41 18.66 -11.23
N THR A 40 5.31 19.40 -11.08
CA THR A 40 5.20 20.81 -11.43
C THR A 40 5.45 21.77 -10.26
N ASN A 41 5.20 21.36 -9.03
CA ASN A 41 5.35 22.18 -7.83
C ASN A 41 6.08 21.42 -6.72
N LYS A 42 7.38 21.69 -6.57
CA LYS A 42 8.30 21.01 -5.63
C LYS A 42 7.90 21.10 -4.15
N LYS A 43 6.98 21.98 -3.78
CA LYS A 43 6.53 22.17 -2.38
C LYS A 43 5.28 21.38 -2.02
N LYS A 44 4.65 20.67 -2.96
CA LYS A 44 3.45 19.88 -2.71
C LYS A 44 3.80 18.42 -2.39
N THR A 45 3.05 17.84 -1.46
CA THR A 45 3.07 16.41 -1.13
C THR A 45 1.80 15.75 -1.65
N LEU A 46 1.86 14.47 -1.95
CA LEU A 46 0.68 13.67 -2.27
C LEU A 46 -0.08 13.39 -0.96
N ASN A 47 -1.39 13.59 -0.97
CA ASN A 47 -2.24 13.27 0.18
C ASN A 47 -2.55 11.76 0.21
N ARG A 48 -1.52 10.97 0.54
CA ARG A 48 -1.61 9.52 0.69
C ARG A 48 -0.83 9.10 1.93
N ASN A 49 -1.54 8.56 2.91
CA ASN A 49 -0.96 8.09 4.15
C ASN A 49 -0.58 6.61 4.12
N TYR A 50 -1.25 5.84 3.24
CA TYR A 50 -1.05 4.41 3.09
C TYR A 50 -1.05 3.98 1.65
N LEU A 51 -0.26 2.95 1.34
CA LEU A 51 -0.33 2.16 0.12
C LEU A 51 -1.02 0.85 0.44
N TYR A 52 -1.83 0.38 -0.48
CA TYR A 52 -2.44 -0.95 -0.46
C TYR A 52 -1.99 -1.73 -1.68
N TYR A 53 -1.77 -3.03 -1.51
CA TYR A 53 -1.61 -3.94 -2.62
C TYR A 53 -2.16 -5.32 -2.28
N HIS A 54 -2.58 -6.03 -3.32
CA HIS A 54 -3.06 -7.40 -3.26
C HIS A 54 -2.28 -8.23 -4.30
N TYR A 55 -1.63 -9.28 -3.85
CA TYR A 55 -0.91 -10.25 -4.68
C TYR A 55 -1.74 -11.52 -4.79
N TYR A 56 -2.19 -11.86 -6.01
CA TYR A 56 -3.14 -12.95 -6.27
C TYR A 56 -2.49 -14.22 -6.77
N GLU A 57 -1.29 -14.12 -7.36
CA GLU A 57 -0.68 -15.22 -8.06
C GLU A 57 -0.15 -16.26 -7.09
N PHE A 58 -0.41 -17.52 -7.43
CA PHE A 58 0.14 -18.66 -6.71
C PHE A 58 0.63 -19.72 -7.71
N VAL A 59 1.88 -20.15 -7.49
CA VAL A 59 2.50 -21.37 -8.08
C VAL A 59 2.52 -21.43 -9.61
N ARG A 60 3.40 -20.61 -10.25
CA ARG A 60 4.04 -21.02 -11.52
C ARG A 60 5.51 -20.64 -11.53
N ASP A 61 5.81 -19.33 -11.49
CA ASP A 61 7.18 -18.82 -11.61
C ASP A 61 7.70 -18.18 -10.31
N HIS A 62 6.80 -17.93 -9.34
CA HIS A 62 7.12 -17.32 -8.05
C HIS A 62 6.62 -18.17 -6.90
N THR A 63 7.48 -18.36 -5.89
CA THR A 63 7.15 -19.12 -4.67
C THR A 63 6.44 -18.28 -3.59
N VAL A 64 6.06 -17.04 -3.93
CA VAL A 64 5.38 -16.13 -3.02
C VAL A 64 3.89 -16.48 -2.96
N ILE A 65 3.39 -16.76 -1.76
CA ILE A 65 1.98 -17.07 -1.54
C ILE A 65 1.10 -15.80 -1.60
N PRO A 66 -0.18 -15.94 -1.98
CA PRO A 66 -1.11 -14.80 -2.07
C PRO A 66 -1.23 -14.04 -0.77
N HIS A 67 -1.21 -12.71 -0.86
CA HIS A 67 -1.25 -11.85 0.32
C HIS A 67 -1.80 -10.46 0.03
N LEU A 68 -2.30 -9.82 1.09
CA LEU A 68 -2.67 -8.42 1.14
C LEU A 68 -1.65 -7.65 1.96
N ALA A 69 -1.45 -6.38 1.65
CA ALA A 69 -0.66 -5.55 2.54
C ALA A 69 -1.10 -4.09 2.54
N VAL A 70 -0.89 -3.46 3.69
CA VAL A 70 -0.95 -2.01 3.87
C VAL A 70 0.41 -1.50 4.34
N ARG A 71 0.91 -0.47 3.68
CA ARG A 71 2.18 0.19 4.02
C ARG A 71 1.94 1.66 4.31
N GLY A 72 2.22 2.07 5.54
CA GLY A 72 2.32 3.47 5.93
C GLY A 72 3.76 4.01 5.76
N THR A 73 4.02 5.20 6.28
CA THR A 73 5.36 5.81 6.25
C THR A 73 6.37 5.07 7.13
N ARG A 74 5.89 4.43 8.21
CA ARG A 74 6.75 3.73 9.17
C ARG A 74 6.48 2.23 9.23
N TYR A 75 5.23 1.81 9.22
CA TYR A 75 4.87 0.40 9.42
C TYR A 75 4.31 -0.20 8.15
N LYS A 76 4.59 -1.50 7.96
CA LYS A 76 4.01 -2.34 6.92
C LYS A 76 3.40 -3.57 7.58
N LEU A 77 2.13 -3.84 7.26
CA LEU A 77 1.42 -5.04 7.70
C LEU A 77 1.08 -5.88 6.47
N ILE A 78 1.36 -7.18 6.54
CA ILE A 78 1.08 -8.15 5.48
C ILE A 78 0.18 -9.23 6.06
N TYR A 79 -0.79 -9.69 5.28
CA TYR A 79 -1.65 -10.83 5.59
C TYR A 79 -1.61 -11.87 4.48
N PHE A 80 -1.02 -13.02 4.78
CA PHE A 80 -0.97 -14.20 3.92
C PHE A 80 -2.23 -15.02 4.16
N TYR A 81 -3.30 -14.71 3.42
CA TYR A 81 -4.65 -15.23 3.71
C TYR A 81 -4.81 -16.73 3.48
N THR A 82 -4.01 -17.36 2.62
CA THR A 82 -4.03 -18.82 2.43
C THR A 82 -3.33 -19.58 3.56
N ALA A 83 -2.39 -18.95 4.26
CA ALA A 83 -1.69 -19.52 5.42
C ALA A 83 -2.28 -19.03 6.75
N ASN A 84 -3.16 -18.03 6.72
CA ASN A 84 -3.65 -17.32 7.90
C ASN A 84 -2.52 -16.75 8.78
N GLU A 85 -1.50 -16.18 8.13
CA GLU A 85 -0.33 -15.64 8.79
C GLU A 85 -0.21 -14.12 8.59
N TRP A 86 0.28 -13.45 9.63
CA TRP A 86 0.47 -12.01 9.64
C TRP A 86 1.94 -11.66 9.87
N GLU A 87 2.36 -10.57 9.23
CA GLU A 87 3.67 -9.97 9.46
C GLU A 87 3.54 -8.46 9.68
N LEU A 88 4.30 -7.93 10.65
CA LEU A 88 4.43 -6.49 10.89
C LEU A 88 5.89 -6.10 10.88
N TYR A 89 6.22 -5.04 10.14
CA TYR A 89 7.57 -4.48 10.05
C TYR A 89 7.60 -3.00 10.40
N ASP A 90 8.62 -2.55 11.14
CA ASP A 90 8.94 -1.14 11.38
C ASP A 90 10.01 -0.69 10.39
N LEU A 91 9.60 -0.13 9.26
CA LEU A 91 10.48 0.28 8.16
C LEU A 91 11.50 1.37 8.54
N LYS A 92 11.29 2.06 9.68
CA LYS A 92 12.23 3.06 10.17
C LYS A 92 13.47 2.41 10.80
N THR A 93 13.29 1.31 11.54
CA THR A 93 14.35 0.60 12.26
C THR A 93 14.82 -0.64 11.53
N ASP A 94 13.98 -1.18 10.64
CA ASP A 94 14.22 -2.39 9.86
C ASP A 94 13.74 -2.19 8.41
N PRO A 95 14.45 -1.39 7.60
CA PRO A 95 14.08 -1.12 6.20
C PRO A 95 14.22 -2.35 5.30
N GLN A 96 14.87 -3.41 5.77
CA GLN A 96 15.05 -4.68 5.04
C GLN A 96 13.98 -5.72 5.39
N GLU A 97 13.02 -5.39 6.29
CA GLU A 97 11.92 -6.26 6.68
C GLU A 97 12.37 -7.65 7.18
N GLN A 98 13.43 -7.69 8.01
CA GLN A 98 14.03 -8.94 8.48
C GLN A 98 13.43 -9.42 9.80
N LYS A 99 12.78 -8.51 10.57
CA LYS A 99 12.27 -8.82 11.91
C LYS A 99 10.76 -8.66 11.95
N ASN A 100 10.04 -9.78 11.88
CA ASN A 100 8.59 -9.78 12.06
C ASN A 100 8.21 -9.46 13.51
N LEU A 101 7.46 -8.37 13.71
CA LEU A 101 7.04 -7.82 15.01
C LEU A 101 5.64 -8.25 15.43
N ILE A 102 4.94 -9.06 14.63
CA ILE A 102 3.53 -9.39 14.85
C ILE A 102 3.23 -9.99 16.22
N LYS A 103 4.15 -10.81 16.74
CA LYS A 103 4.02 -11.47 18.06
C LYS A 103 4.61 -10.66 19.21
N ASN A 104 5.19 -9.48 18.95
CA ASN A 104 5.81 -8.67 19.98
C ASN A 104 4.75 -7.87 20.76
N PRO A 105 4.60 -8.07 22.08
CA PRO A 105 3.60 -7.37 22.89
C PRO A 105 3.68 -5.84 22.83
N ALA A 106 4.86 -5.28 22.66
CA ALA A 106 5.06 -3.83 22.56
C ALA A 106 4.42 -3.20 21.31
N TYR A 107 4.13 -4.00 20.28
CA TYR A 107 3.57 -3.54 19.01
C TYR A 107 2.09 -3.89 18.81
N GLN A 108 1.41 -4.52 19.79
CA GLN A 108 0.02 -4.96 19.64
C GLN A 108 -0.95 -3.83 19.29
N LYS A 109 -0.76 -2.65 19.88
CA LYS A 109 -1.55 -1.46 19.50
C LYS A 109 -1.33 -1.06 18.05
N THR A 110 -0.09 -1.12 17.58
CA THR A 110 0.26 -0.84 16.17
C THR A 110 -0.36 -1.88 15.23
N VAL A 111 -0.31 -3.17 15.60
CA VAL A 111 -0.97 -4.25 14.84
C VAL A 111 -2.46 -3.95 14.67
N GLN A 112 -3.17 -3.62 15.74
CA GLN A 112 -4.60 -3.30 15.68
C GLN A 112 -4.89 -2.09 14.78
N GLN A 113 -4.09 -1.04 14.90
CA GLN A 113 -4.23 0.15 14.04
C GLN A 113 -4.01 -0.20 12.56
N MET A 114 -2.96 -0.95 12.24
CA MET A 114 -2.65 -1.33 10.86
C MET A 114 -3.69 -2.30 10.28
N LYS A 115 -4.25 -3.22 11.09
CA LYS A 115 -5.37 -4.07 10.68
C LYS A 115 -6.61 -3.23 10.35
N ALA A 116 -6.95 -2.24 11.16
CA ALA A 116 -8.07 -1.35 10.91
C ALA A 116 -7.88 -0.53 9.61
N GLU A 117 -6.67 -0.04 9.34
CA GLU A 117 -6.36 0.67 8.09
C GLU A 117 -6.42 -0.28 6.88
N LEU A 118 -5.96 -1.52 7.01
CA LEU A 118 -6.07 -2.52 5.94
C LEU A 118 -7.53 -2.79 5.57
N LEU A 119 -8.40 -3.02 6.56
CA LEU A 119 -9.85 -3.21 6.36
C LEU A 119 -10.47 -2.01 5.65
N LYS A 120 -10.24 -0.80 6.17
CA LYS A 120 -10.75 0.43 5.60
C LYS A 120 -10.37 0.63 4.14
N ILE A 121 -9.12 0.31 3.77
CA ILE A 121 -8.64 0.48 2.40
C ILE A 121 -9.21 -0.63 1.50
N ARG A 122 -9.36 -1.85 1.99
CA ARG A 122 -10.05 -2.92 1.26
C ARG A 122 -11.49 -2.53 0.92
N ASP A 123 -12.22 -1.98 1.88
CA ASP A 123 -13.58 -1.46 1.66
C ASP A 123 -13.59 -0.35 0.61
N GLN A 124 -12.62 0.56 0.65
CA GLN A 124 -12.50 1.65 -0.32
C GLN A 124 -12.32 1.15 -1.76
N TYR A 125 -11.63 0.02 -1.94
CA TYR A 125 -11.33 -0.55 -3.27
C TYR A 125 -12.25 -1.72 -3.64
N ASP A 126 -13.25 -2.04 -2.80
CA ASP A 126 -14.18 -3.16 -2.98
C ASP A 126 -13.45 -4.51 -3.25
N ASP A 127 -12.34 -4.72 -2.54
CA ASP A 127 -11.48 -5.89 -2.73
C ASP A 127 -11.79 -6.99 -1.69
N HIS A 128 -12.90 -7.70 -1.86
CA HIS A 128 -13.38 -8.71 -0.91
C HIS A 128 -13.37 -10.15 -1.43
N GLU A 129 -13.15 -10.35 -2.73
CA GLU A 129 -13.46 -11.62 -3.40
C GLU A 129 -12.55 -12.81 -3.01
N LYS A 130 -11.26 -12.60 -2.74
CA LYS A 130 -10.29 -13.70 -2.62
C LYS A 130 -9.74 -13.93 -1.22
N ALA A 131 -9.63 -12.89 -0.43
CA ALA A 131 -9.02 -12.99 0.89
C ALA A 131 -10.02 -13.28 2.02
N GLY A 132 -11.33 -13.29 1.73
CA GLY A 132 -12.37 -13.49 2.73
C GLY A 132 -12.34 -12.46 3.86
N GLU A 133 -12.88 -12.85 5.02
CA GLU A 133 -12.78 -12.03 6.24
C GLU A 133 -11.36 -12.07 6.80
N LEU A 134 -10.88 -10.94 7.28
CA LEU A 134 -9.57 -10.85 7.93
C LEU A 134 -9.70 -11.27 9.39
N ASN A 135 -9.25 -12.47 9.72
CA ASN A 135 -9.26 -13.02 11.08
C ASN A 135 -8.07 -12.54 11.93
#